data_b07f6de2e8f20e79eb29bc44bb42ba7c
#
_entry.id   b07f6de2e8f20e79eb29bc44bb42ba7c
#
_cell.length_a   1.000
_cell.length_b   1.000
_cell.length_c   1.000
_cell.angle_alpha   90.00
_cell.angle_beta   90.00
_cell.angle_gamma   90.00
#
_symmetry.space_group_name_H-M   'P 1'
#
loop_
_entity.id
_entity.type
_entity.pdbx_description
1 polymer ?
#
loop_
_entity_poly.entity_id
_entity_poly.type
_entity_poly.pdbx_seq_one_letter_code
_entity_poly.pdbx_strand_id
1 'polypeptide(L)'
;VSSYAFDANILIYALHGDRVAHAEIARVDRPWISRIAWIEVMSKESGATMRNIQTFLNGFSIDEIDLRTAEHAAALRRERPRLRLADALILASAQVNHRILVTNNTKDFPANMPGIRVPYTL
;
A
#
# COMPACT_ATOMS: atom_id res chain seq x y z
N VAL A 1 -7.44 6.47 17.40
CA VAL A 1 -7.38 7.09 16.08
C VAL A 1 -6.77 6.10 15.08
N SER A 2 -7.47 5.86 13.98
CA SER A 2 -7.00 4.94 12.96
C SER A 2 -5.87 5.56 12.13
N SER A 3 -4.90 4.76 11.74
CA SER A 3 -3.91 5.12 10.75
C SER A 3 -4.08 4.24 9.51
N TYR A 4 -3.66 4.76 8.36
CA TYR A 4 -3.94 4.15 7.07
C TYR A 4 -2.65 3.94 6.28
N ALA A 5 -2.53 2.77 5.66
CA ALA A 5 -1.46 2.46 4.73
C ALA A 5 -2.07 2.23 3.35
N PHE A 6 -1.47 2.78 2.32
CA PHE A 6 -2.00 2.71 0.96
C PHE A 6 -1.27 1.64 0.15
N ASP A 7 -2.04 0.81 -0.53
CA ASP A 7 -1.51 -0.14 -1.50
C ASP A 7 -0.96 0.62 -2.73
N ALA A 8 0.02 0.03 -3.39
CA ALA A 8 0.68 0.65 -4.54
C ALA A 8 -0.29 1.03 -5.65
N ASN A 9 -1.33 0.23 -5.89
CA ASN A 9 -2.29 0.52 -6.95
C ASN A 9 -3.03 1.84 -6.74
N ILE A 10 -3.41 2.15 -5.51
CA ILE A 10 -4.04 3.45 -5.20
C ILE A 10 -3.08 4.59 -5.57
N LEU A 11 -1.81 4.44 -5.22
CA LEU A 11 -0.78 5.44 -5.50
C LEU A 11 -0.56 5.63 -7.01
N ILE A 12 -0.53 4.53 -7.75
CA ILE A 12 -0.32 4.56 -9.20
C ILE A 12 -1.50 5.27 -9.89
N TYR A 13 -2.73 4.96 -9.48
CA TYR A 13 -3.91 5.66 -10.01
C TYR A 13 -3.86 7.16 -9.71
N ALA A 14 -3.46 7.52 -8.48
CA ALA A 14 -3.34 8.94 -8.12
C ALA A 14 -2.30 9.65 -8.99
N LEU A 15 -1.15 9.00 -9.25
CA LEU A 15 -0.11 9.55 -10.13
C LEU A 15 -0.62 9.77 -11.55
N HIS A 16 -1.57 8.97 -12.01
CA HIS A 16 -2.17 9.10 -13.33
C HIS A 16 -3.39 10.04 -13.35
N GLY A 17 -3.61 10.77 -12.26
CA GLY A 17 -4.64 11.80 -12.21
C GLY A 17 -6.02 11.34 -11.78
N ASP A 18 -6.16 10.12 -11.25
CA ASP A 18 -7.45 9.63 -10.78
C ASP A 18 -7.92 10.42 -9.57
N ARG A 19 -9.07 11.09 -9.71
CA ARG A 19 -9.61 11.96 -8.67
C ARG A 19 -10.03 11.21 -7.41
N VAL A 20 -10.55 10.01 -7.57
CA VAL A 20 -11.00 9.21 -6.42
C VAL A 20 -9.81 8.78 -5.58
N ALA A 21 -8.73 8.35 -6.22
CA ALA A 21 -7.50 8.00 -5.53
C ALA A 21 -6.90 9.20 -4.80
N HIS A 22 -6.86 10.36 -5.46
CA HIS A 22 -6.40 11.61 -4.83
C HIS A 22 -7.24 11.98 -3.61
N ALA A 23 -8.56 11.90 -3.73
CA ALA A 23 -9.46 12.24 -2.63
C ALA A 23 -9.26 11.30 -1.45
N GLU A 24 -9.04 10.02 -1.72
CA GLU A 24 -8.83 9.02 -0.67
C GLU A 24 -7.54 9.30 0.10
N ILE A 25 -6.48 9.66 -0.59
CA ILE A 25 -5.20 10.02 0.05
C ILE A 25 -5.35 11.32 0.85
N ALA A 26 -6.00 12.33 0.26
CA ALA A 26 -6.18 13.64 0.90
C ALA A 26 -7.06 13.57 2.16
N ARG A 27 -7.90 12.56 2.29
CA ARG A 27 -8.76 12.35 3.44
C ARG A 27 -7.99 12.03 4.71
N VAL A 28 -6.74 11.61 4.59
CA VAL A 28 -5.92 11.12 5.68
C VAL A 28 -4.84 12.15 6.04
N ASP A 29 -4.74 12.52 7.32
CA ASP A 29 -3.76 13.52 7.77
C ASP A 29 -2.32 13.06 7.56
N ARG A 30 -2.03 11.81 7.91
CA ARG A 30 -0.70 11.23 7.75
C ARG A 30 -0.85 9.89 7.03
N PRO A 31 -0.70 9.88 5.69
CA PRO A 31 -0.76 8.62 4.96
C PRO A 31 0.56 7.86 5.08
N TRP A 32 0.45 6.54 5.25
CA TRP A 32 1.58 5.63 5.32
C TRP A 32 1.63 4.75 4.08
N ILE A 33 2.81 4.31 3.73
CA ILE A 33 3.02 3.25 2.74
C ILE A 33 4.13 2.33 3.23
N SER A 34 4.08 1.07 2.83
CA SER A 34 5.20 0.17 3.08
C SER A 34 6.34 0.47 2.11
N ARG A 35 7.55 0.09 2.49
CA ARG A 35 8.70 0.21 1.59
C ARG A 35 8.48 -0.57 0.29
N ILE A 36 7.76 -1.68 0.33
CA ILE A 36 7.45 -2.45 -0.88
C ILE A 36 6.55 -1.66 -1.83
N ALA A 37 5.52 -0.98 -1.31
CA ALA A 37 4.66 -0.13 -2.14
C ALA A 37 5.48 1.00 -2.78
N TRP A 38 6.39 1.59 -2.01
CA TRP A 38 7.32 2.59 -2.52
C TRP A 38 8.14 2.05 -3.70
N ILE A 39 8.69 0.85 -3.56
CA ILE A 39 9.48 0.21 -4.63
C ILE A 39 8.63 -0.02 -5.87
N GLU A 40 7.41 -0.52 -5.69
CA GLU A 40 6.52 -0.79 -6.82
C GLU A 40 6.19 0.49 -7.60
N VAL A 41 5.91 1.58 -6.88
CA VAL A 41 5.62 2.87 -7.53
C VAL A 41 6.86 3.41 -8.23
N MET A 42 8.01 3.38 -7.56
CA MET A 42 9.27 3.86 -8.13
C MET A 42 9.69 3.08 -9.37
N SER A 43 9.33 1.81 -9.46
CA SER A 43 9.71 0.95 -10.58
C SER A 43 8.82 1.10 -11.82
N LYS A 44 7.70 1.81 -11.72
CA LYS A 44 6.76 1.95 -12.84
C LYS A 44 7.18 3.00 -13.86
N GLU A 45 8.01 3.95 -13.45
CA GLU A 45 8.36 5.08 -14.30
C GLU A 45 9.88 5.26 -14.33
N SER A 46 10.34 6.01 -15.32
CA SER A 46 11.77 6.31 -15.47
C SER A 46 11.96 7.69 -16.07
N GLY A 47 13.20 8.16 -16.04
CA GLY A 47 13.56 9.41 -16.71
C GLY A 47 12.98 10.65 -16.05
N ALA A 48 12.42 11.54 -16.85
CA ALA A 48 11.98 12.87 -16.40
C ALA A 48 10.84 12.82 -15.38
N THR A 49 10.03 11.77 -15.39
CA THR A 49 8.91 11.63 -14.47
C THR A 49 9.34 11.18 -13.08
N MET A 50 10.57 10.68 -12.94
CA MET A 50 11.09 10.14 -11.68
C MET A 50 11.04 11.17 -10.56
N ARG A 51 11.39 12.43 -10.85
CA ARG A 51 11.39 13.50 -9.87
C ARG A 51 9.97 13.77 -9.33
N ASN A 52 8.98 13.73 -10.22
CA ASN A 52 7.59 13.94 -9.81
C ASN A 52 7.12 12.82 -8.91
N ILE A 53 7.51 11.59 -9.20
CA ILE A 53 7.18 10.42 -8.38
C ILE A 53 7.81 10.56 -6.99
N GLN A 54 9.09 10.93 -6.92
CA GLN A 54 9.78 11.14 -5.65
C GLN A 54 9.11 12.22 -4.81
N THR A 55 8.74 13.34 -5.45
CA THR A 55 8.03 14.42 -4.77
C THR A 55 6.69 13.93 -4.21
N PHE A 56 5.94 13.18 -5.00
CA PHE A 56 4.68 12.60 -4.57
C PHE A 56 4.88 11.66 -3.36
N LEU A 57 5.85 10.76 -3.45
CA LEU A 57 6.12 9.78 -2.39
C LEU A 57 6.65 10.42 -1.12
N ASN A 58 7.30 11.59 -1.21
CA ASN A 58 7.76 12.32 -0.04
C ASN A 58 6.62 12.78 0.88
N GLY A 59 5.39 12.78 0.37
CA GLY A 59 4.21 13.10 1.17
C GLY A 59 3.75 11.96 2.08
N PHE A 60 4.39 10.79 2.00
CA PHE A 60 4.00 9.61 2.77
C PHE A 60 5.05 9.28 3.83
N SER A 61 4.57 8.79 4.97
CA SER A 61 5.45 8.16 5.94
C SER A 61 5.67 6.70 5.52
N ILE A 62 6.86 6.18 5.78
CA ILE A 62 7.26 4.85 5.29
C ILE A 62 7.33 3.87 6.45
N ASP A 63 6.67 2.72 6.30
CA ASP A 63 6.88 1.56 7.16
C ASP A 63 7.98 0.70 6.52
N GLU A 64 9.13 0.66 7.14
CA GLU A 64 10.24 -0.16 6.65
C GLU A 64 9.98 -1.65 6.91
N ILE A 65 10.59 -2.50 6.10
CA ILE A 65 10.48 -3.95 6.24
C ILE A 65 11.47 -4.40 7.29
N ASP A 66 10.98 -4.61 8.50
CA ASP A 66 11.81 -5.12 9.59
C ASP A 66 11.60 -6.64 9.75
N LEU A 67 12.26 -7.23 10.75
CA LEU A 67 12.16 -8.67 10.98
C LEU A 67 10.75 -9.10 11.32
N ARG A 68 10.01 -8.32 12.14
CA ARG A 68 8.63 -8.63 12.48
C ARG A 68 7.74 -8.68 11.24
N THR A 69 7.90 -7.72 10.36
CA THR A 69 7.14 -7.65 9.11
C THR A 69 7.48 -8.84 8.22
N ALA A 70 8.76 -9.17 8.09
CA ALA A 70 9.20 -10.30 7.29
C ALA A 70 8.66 -11.63 7.82
N GLU A 71 8.71 -11.84 9.13
CA GLU A 71 8.18 -13.06 9.75
C GLU A 71 6.67 -13.18 9.54
N HIS A 72 5.96 -12.08 9.69
CA HIS A 72 4.52 -12.06 9.49
C HIS A 72 4.14 -12.33 8.02
N ALA A 73 4.88 -11.75 7.09
CA ALA A 73 4.68 -12.00 5.66
C ALA A 73 4.92 -13.48 5.31
N ALA A 74 5.93 -14.09 5.90
CA ALA A 74 6.20 -15.51 5.71
C ALA A 74 5.04 -16.37 6.22
N ALA A 75 4.47 -16.02 7.37
CA ALA A 75 3.30 -16.71 7.92
C ALA A 75 2.09 -16.59 7.00
N LEU A 76 1.83 -15.39 6.47
CA LEU A 76 0.73 -15.16 5.53
C LEU A 76 0.88 -16.03 4.28
N ARG A 77 2.09 -16.16 3.76
CA ARG A 77 2.34 -16.97 2.57
C ARG A 77 2.24 -18.47 2.84
N ARG A 78 2.53 -18.92 4.07
CA ARG A 78 2.28 -20.32 4.44
C ARG A 78 0.79 -20.64 4.45
N GLU A 79 -0.05 -19.71 4.91
CA GLU A 79 -1.49 -19.88 4.91
C GLU A 79 -2.10 -19.74 3.52
N ARG A 80 -1.53 -18.87 2.71
CA ARG A 80 -2.01 -18.54 1.36
C ARG A 80 -0.85 -18.63 0.37
N PRO A 81 -0.48 -19.86 -0.07
CA PRO A 81 0.73 -20.04 -0.90
C PRO A 81 0.70 -19.30 -2.25
N ARG A 82 -0.49 -18.92 -2.73
CA ARG A 82 -0.62 -18.17 -3.99
C ARG A 82 -0.50 -16.67 -3.80
N LEU A 83 -0.45 -16.18 -2.57
CA LEU A 83 -0.27 -14.76 -2.29
C LEU A 83 1.12 -14.34 -2.74
N ARG A 84 1.20 -13.31 -3.59
CA ARG A 84 2.48 -12.83 -4.09
C ARG A 84 3.29 -12.22 -2.95
N LEU A 85 4.62 -12.28 -3.09
CA LEU A 85 5.52 -11.77 -2.06
C LEU A 85 5.24 -10.29 -1.74
N ALA A 86 5.09 -9.47 -2.78
CA ALA A 86 4.81 -8.04 -2.57
C ALA A 86 3.51 -7.82 -1.81
N ASP A 87 2.44 -8.55 -2.15
CA ASP A 87 1.15 -8.41 -1.47
C ASP A 87 1.21 -8.89 -0.03
N ALA A 88 1.96 -9.98 0.23
CA ALA A 88 2.17 -10.46 1.59
C ALA A 88 2.89 -9.41 2.45
N LEU A 89 3.92 -8.77 1.89
CA LEU A 89 4.66 -7.74 2.59
C LEU A 89 3.84 -6.48 2.85
N ILE A 90 3.03 -6.07 1.88
CA ILE A 90 2.15 -4.90 2.05
C ILE A 90 1.12 -5.17 3.16
N LEU A 91 0.48 -6.33 3.13
CA LEU A 91 -0.49 -6.69 4.16
C LEU A 91 0.17 -6.85 5.52
N ALA A 92 1.30 -7.56 5.59
CA ALA A 92 2.03 -7.76 6.84
C ALA A 92 2.46 -6.43 7.46
N SER A 93 2.95 -5.51 6.64
CA SER A 93 3.36 -4.18 7.10
C SER A 93 2.19 -3.44 7.76
N ALA A 94 1.02 -3.46 7.12
CA ALA A 94 -0.17 -2.82 7.67
C ALA A 94 -0.59 -3.48 8.99
N GLN A 95 -0.64 -4.81 9.03
CA GLN A 95 -1.08 -5.54 10.21
C GLN A 95 -0.13 -5.37 11.40
N VAL A 96 1.17 -5.51 11.16
CA VAL A 96 2.20 -5.37 12.20
C VAL A 96 2.21 -3.95 12.80
N ASN A 97 1.96 -2.95 11.97
CA ASN A 97 1.97 -1.55 12.40
C ASN A 97 0.58 -1.03 12.78
N HIS A 98 -0.42 -1.92 12.82
CA HIS A 98 -1.80 -1.59 13.21
C HIS A 98 -2.42 -0.49 12.35
N ARG A 99 -2.22 -0.59 11.03
CA ARG A 99 -2.83 0.33 10.08
C ARG A 99 -3.94 -0.35 9.28
N ILE A 100 -4.90 0.43 8.86
CA ILE A 100 -5.91 -0.03 7.91
C ILE A 100 -5.30 0.05 6.51
N LEU A 101 -5.29 -1.07 5.79
CA LEU A 101 -4.79 -1.09 4.41
C LEU A 101 -5.87 -0.59 3.46
N VAL A 102 -5.56 0.46 2.73
CA VAL A 102 -6.44 1.03 1.70
C VAL A 102 -6.04 0.43 0.36
N THR A 103 -6.95 -0.33 -0.24
CA THR A 103 -6.65 -1.07 -1.47
C THR A 103 -7.91 -1.24 -2.30
N ASN A 104 -7.75 -1.39 -3.61
CA ASN A 104 -8.82 -1.85 -4.50
C ASN A 104 -8.55 -3.24 -5.06
N ASN A 105 -7.53 -3.92 -4.55
CA ASN A 105 -7.20 -5.31 -4.92
C ASN A 105 -8.03 -6.28 -4.06
N THR A 106 -9.31 -6.42 -4.39
CA THR A 106 -10.22 -7.26 -3.61
C THR A 106 -10.02 -8.75 -3.83
N LYS A 107 -9.27 -9.13 -4.85
CA LYS A 107 -8.92 -10.53 -5.10
C LYS A 107 -8.00 -11.07 -4.00
N ASP A 108 -6.97 -10.32 -3.64
CA ASP A 108 -5.99 -10.73 -2.64
C ASP A 108 -6.35 -10.22 -1.24
N PHE A 109 -7.07 -9.10 -1.16
CA PHE A 109 -7.47 -8.48 0.11
C PHE A 109 -8.99 -8.28 0.11
N PRO A 110 -9.77 -9.33 0.43
CA PRO A 110 -11.24 -9.20 0.41
C PRO A 110 -11.75 -8.08 1.32
N ALA A 111 -12.77 -7.38 0.86
CA ALA A 111 -13.31 -6.21 1.57
C ALA A 111 -13.80 -6.53 2.98
N ASN A 112 -14.20 -7.78 3.24
CA ASN A 112 -14.65 -8.22 4.56
C ASN A 112 -13.51 -8.64 5.50
N MET A 113 -12.27 -8.64 5.02
CA MET A 113 -11.12 -8.91 5.87
C MET A 113 -10.93 -7.78 6.87
N PRO A 114 -10.72 -8.06 8.17
CA PRO A 114 -10.45 -7.00 9.14
C PRO A 114 -9.24 -6.16 8.75
N GLY A 115 -9.35 -4.84 8.92
CA GLY A 115 -8.25 -3.92 8.60
C GLY A 115 -8.11 -3.58 7.14
N ILE A 116 -9.08 -3.90 6.31
CA ILE A 116 -9.09 -3.57 4.88
C ILE A 116 -10.15 -2.50 4.62
N ARG A 117 -9.77 -1.48 3.86
CA ARG A 117 -10.70 -0.48 3.34
C ARG A 117 -10.61 -0.47 1.83
N VAL A 118 -11.74 -0.68 1.17
CA VAL A 118 -11.87 -0.63 -0.29
C VAL A 118 -12.64 0.64 -0.65
N PRO A 119 -11.94 1.72 -1.05
CA PRO A 119 -12.60 3.00 -1.27
C PRO A 119 -13.44 3.03 -2.53
N TYR A 120 -13.09 2.22 -3.53
CA TYR A 120 -13.84 2.10 -4.79
C TYR A 120 -13.45 0.79 -5.47
N THR A 121 -14.34 0.34 -6.35
CA THR A 121 -14.07 -0.87 -7.16
C THR A 121 -13.68 -0.47 -8.58
N LEU A 122 -12.86 -1.30 -9.17
CA LEU A 122 -12.41 -1.12 -10.55
C LEU A 122 -13.34 -1.83 -11.53
#